data_08b2856c06ffe4d1ac095caff782eacd
#
_entry.id   08b2856c06ffe4d1ac095caff782eacd
#
_cell.length_a   1.000
_cell.length_b   1.000
_cell.length_c   1.000
_cell.angle_alpha   90.00
_cell.angle_beta   90.00
_cell.angle_gamma   90.00
#
_symmetry.space_group_name_H-M   'P 1'
#
loop_
_entity.id
_entity.type
_entity.pdbx_description
1 polymer ?
#
loop_
_entity_poly.entity_id
_entity_poly.type
_entity_poly.pdbx_seq_one_letter_code
_entity_poly.pdbx_strand_id
1 'polypeptide(L)'
;MKKEWKEKQTSLGNAIIISAVTLIIGLAIGFASPNIFSNFAPYLGLSSSSSDINWSALDEVYNKLASTYNGEIDKSVVIDGAKKGLVDALGDKYTIYMNSEAASDFNDELHGNVGSGVGIEMGLRDGYVRVLRTLPDNPAKEAGILAGDIIYKVNDEEVYSLSTDEIASKVRGETGSEVTITVVRDGEEKSFTMKRETINNVSAFVEYDGQTAIITITRFDNDTGTMVQGFAKEFSDHGVNKVILDLRDNGGGYVSAAQDLLSLWLSGEKILIQKSKHYGDSTTSTKTGKAILSDMKTIVLVNGSTASASEITAGALQDYKKATIVGETTYGKGVVQNLFDLSGGTMLKVTTADWHTPLDRSINGVGITPDIEIERTYEDINTMKDPQMEKAKSL
;
A
#
# COMPACT_ATOMS: atom_id res chain seq x y z
N MET A 1 -60.89 -8.24 60.78
CA MET A 1 -60.84 -7.04 60.00
C MET A 1 -59.87 -7.32 58.81
N LYS A 2 -60.40 -7.65 57.64
CA LYS A 2 -59.64 -7.81 56.39
C LYS A 2 -59.53 -6.43 55.74
N LYS A 3 -58.36 -5.90 55.60
CA LYS A 3 -58.04 -4.65 54.87
C LYS A 3 -57.93 -4.99 53.38
N GLU A 4 -58.98 -4.69 52.61
CA GLU A 4 -58.94 -4.78 51.14
C GLU A 4 -58.00 -3.74 50.59
N TRP A 5 -56.92 -4.17 49.95
CA TRP A 5 -56.11 -3.35 49.10
C TRP A 5 -56.84 -3.15 47.79
N LYS A 6 -57.31 -1.93 47.52
CA LYS A 6 -57.84 -1.55 46.21
C LYS A 6 -56.57 -1.31 45.31
N GLU A 7 -56.35 -2.23 44.40
CA GLU A 7 -55.40 -1.97 43.26
C GLU A 7 -56.03 -0.84 42.45
N LYS A 8 -55.31 0.30 42.44
CA LYS A 8 -55.53 1.37 41.48
C LYS A 8 -55.01 0.91 40.15
N GLN A 9 -55.88 0.43 39.27
CA GLN A 9 -55.52 0.27 37.86
C GLN A 9 -55.18 1.65 37.27
N THR A 10 -53.90 1.86 36.96
CA THR A 10 -53.49 3.00 36.17
C THR A 10 -54.05 2.83 34.78
N SER A 11 -54.78 3.81 34.25
CA SER A 11 -55.27 3.76 32.87
C SER A 11 -54.07 3.66 31.91
N LEU A 12 -54.23 2.93 30.79
CA LEU A 12 -53.20 2.78 29.78
C LEU A 12 -52.59 4.14 29.36
N GLY A 13 -53.40 5.20 29.32
CA GLY A 13 -52.95 6.57 29.05
C GLY A 13 -52.00 7.11 30.10
N ASN A 14 -52.29 6.89 31.41
CA ASN A 14 -51.40 7.31 32.50
C ASN A 14 -50.06 6.52 32.49
N ALA A 15 -50.10 5.24 32.15
CA ALA A 15 -48.87 4.43 32.01
C ALA A 15 -47.99 4.94 30.87
N ILE A 16 -48.55 5.28 29.70
CA ILE A 16 -47.83 5.86 28.56
C ILE A 16 -47.21 7.24 28.93
N ILE A 17 -47.98 8.09 29.62
CA ILE A 17 -47.47 9.41 30.03
C ILE A 17 -46.34 9.26 31.04
N ILE A 18 -46.46 8.38 32.03
CA ILE A 18 -45.38 8.13 33.01
C ILE A 18 -44.15 7.57 32.31
N SER A 19 -44.28 6.64 31.37
CA SER A 19 -43.15 6.09 30.60
C SER A 19 -42.46 7.14 29.74
N ALA A 20 -43.24 8.01 29.07
CA ALA A 20 -42.69 9.10 28.27
C ALA A 20 -41.93 10.13 29.13
N VAL A 21 -42.49 10.52 30.27
CA VAL A 21 -41.84 11.45 31.22
C VAL A 21 -40.57 10.83 31.82
N THR A 22 -40.61 9.54 32.18
CA THR A 22 -39.41 8.84 32.70
C THR A 22 -38.31 8.72 31.65
N LEU A 23 -38.69 8.48 30.39
CA LEU A 23 -37.75 8.47 29.26
C LEU A 23 -37.11 9.85 29.03
N ILE A 24 -37.92 10.92 29.04
CA ILE A 24 -37.43 12.30 28.87
C ILE A 24 -36.50 12.69 30.03
N ILE A 25 -36.85 12.35 31.27
CA ILE A 25 -35.99 12.62 32.42
C ILE A 25 -34.72 11.78 32.37
N GLY A 26 -34.80 10.51 31.95
CA GLY A 26 -33.64 9.65 31.75
C GLY A 26 -32.68 10.19 30.68
N LEU A 27 -33.23 10.67 29.57
CA LEU A 27 -32.46 11.32 28.52
C LEU A 27 -31.82 12.64 29.00
N ALA A 28 -32.56 13.47 29.72
CA ALA A 28 -32.05 14.73 30.27
C ALA A 28 -30.94 14.51 31.28
N ILE A 29 -31.03 13.50 32.14
CA ILE A 29 -29.98 13.11 33.09
C ILE A 29 -28.77 12.52 32.33
N GLY A 30 -29.01 11.72 31.30
CA GLY A 30 -27.97 11.15 30.44
C GLY A 30 -27.14 12.25 29.73
N PHE A 31 -27.82 13.24 29.16
CA PHE A 31 -27.15 14.39 28.53
C PHE A 31 -26.47 15.32 29.55
N ALA A 32 -26.97 15.43 30.77
CA ALA A 32 -26.35 16.24 31.81
C ALA A 32 -25.15 15.56 32.51
N SER A 33 -24.92 14.25 32.26
CA SER A 33 -23.84 13.49 32.87
C SER A 33 -22.95 12.87 31.77
N PRO A 34 -21.92 13.60 31.27
CA PRO A 34 -21.04 13.14 30.18
C PRO A 34 -20.48 11.74 30.37
N ASN A 35 -20.14 11.38 31.62
CA ASN A 35 -19.57 10.05 31.95
C ASN A 35 -20.57 8.91 31.83
N ILE A 36 -21.88 9.16 32.03
CA ILE A 36 -22.93 8.15 31.87
C ILE A 36 -23.23 7.98 30.38
N PHE A 37 -23.32 9.07 29.66
CA PHE A 37 -23.56 9.05 28.22
C PHE A 37 -22.42 8.36 27.47
N SER A 38 -21.15 8.63 27.80
CA SER A 38 -20.00 8.03 27.16
C SER A 38 -19.95 6.50 27.29
N ASN A 39 -20.46 5.95 28.40
CA ASN A 39 -20.49 4.50 28.61
C ASN A 39 -21.62 3.77 27.86
N PHE A 40 -22.71 4.46 27.55
CA PHE A 40 -23.86 3.87 26.86
C PHE A 40 -23.98 4.26 25.37
N ALA A 41 -23.37 5.34 24.95
CA ALA A 41 -23.39 5.82 23.58
C ALA A 41 -22.97 4.77 22.54
N PRO A 42 -21.91 3.95 22.77
CA PRO A 42 -21.52 2.89 21.83
C PRO A 42 -22.59 1.84 21.60
N TYR A 43 -23.38 1.49 22.64
CA TYR A 43 -24.47 0.51 22.52
C TYR A 43 -25.69 1.04 21.76
N LEU A 44 -25.80 2.36 21.61
CA LEU A 44 -26.82 3.05 20.82
C LEU A 44 -26.35 3.45 19.42
N GLY A 45 -25.12 3.05 19.03
CA GLY A 45 -24.50 3.48 17.78
C GLY A 45 -24.12 4.97 17.78
N LEU A 46 -24.06 5.60 18.94
CA LEU A 46 -23.65 6.99 19.13
C LEU A 46 -22.19 7.00 19.59
N SER A 47 -21.29 7.61 18.81
CA SER A 47 -19.90 7.80 19.23
C SER A 47 -19.86 8.93 20.26
N SER A 48 -19.46 8.61 21.51
CA SER A 48 -19.07 9.63 22.47
C SER A 48 -17.63 10.06 22.17
N SER A 49 -17.41 11.07 21.35
CA SER A 49 -16.09 11.66 21.24
C SER A 49 -15.86 12.52 22.49
N SER A 50 -15.02 12.04 23.41
CA SER A 50 -14.43 12.88 24.45
C SER A 50 -13.33 13.77 23.84
N SER A 51 -13.60 14.44 22.71
CA SER A 51 -12.60 15.29 22.08
C SER A 51 -12.77 16.69 22.62
N ASP A 52 -11.67 17.30 23.07
CA ASP A 52 -11.58 18.73 23.39
C ASP A 52 -11.80 19.61 22.13
N ILE A 53 -12.11 19.01 21.00
CA ILE A 53 -12.34 19.71 19.72
C ILE A 53 -13.76 20.25 19.69
N ASN A 54 -13.89 21.56 19.50
CA ASN A 54 -15.17 22.22 19.32
C ASN A 54 -15.68 22.03 17.88
N TRP A 55 -16.42 20.93 17.65
CA TRP A 55 -17.01 20.63 16.33
C TRP A 55 -18.04 21.66 15.87
N SER A 56 -18.65 22.44 16.78
CA SER A 56 -19.61 23.49 16.43
C SER A 56 -18.96 24.62 15.61
N ALA A 57 -17.64 24.77 15.65
CA ALA A 57 -16.93 25.73 14.82
C ALA A 57 -17.01 25.36 13.33
N LEU A 58 -17.03 24.08 12.98
CA LEU A 58 -17.25 23.63 11.60
C LEU A 58 -18.69 23.87 11.15
N ASP A 59 -19.67 23.65 12.06
CA ASP A 59 -21.07 23.95 11.77
C ASP A 59 -21.29 25.45 11.52
N GLU A 60 -20.61 26.32 12.26
CA GLU A 60 -20.67 27.79 12.05
C GLU A 60 -20.19 28.16 10.65
N VAL A 61 -19.03 27.59 10.22
CA VAL A 61 -18.48 27.80 8.87
C VAL A 61 -19.45 27.32 7.81
N TYR A 62 -19.96 26.10 7.95
CA TYR A 62 -20.90 25.52 6.99
C TYR A 62 -22.20 26.33 6.88
N ASN A 63 -22.79 26.72 8.01
CA ASN A 63 -24.03 27.54 8.05
C ASN A 63 -23.82 28.91 7.40
N LYS A 64 -22.65 29.52 7.58
CA LYS A 64 -22.32 30.76 6.90
C LYS A 64 -22.19 30.61 5.41
N LEU A 65 -21.51 29.55 4.95
CA LEU A 65 -21.42 29.18 3.52
C LEU A 65 -22.81 28.89 2.94
N ALA A 66 -23.61 28.06 3.58
CA ALA A 66 -24.94 27.71 3.12
C ALA A 66 -25.89 28.88 2.99
N SER A 67 -25.69 29.94 3.81
CA SER A 67 -26.53 31.16 3.79
C SER A 67 -26.04 32.25 2.89
N THR A 68 -24.79 32.28 2.44
CA THR A 68 -24.18 33.42 1.76
C THR A 68 -23.44 33.09 0.46
N TYR A 69 -23.08 31.81 0.23
CA TYR A 69 -22.39 31.42 -0.99
C TYR A 69 -23.33 31.52 -2.21
N ASN A 70 -22.86 32.15 -3.29
CA ASN A 70 -23.65 32.39 -4.51
C ASN A 70 -23.57 31.23 -5.53
N GLY A 71 -23.16 30.04 -5.11
CA GLY A 71 -23.09 28.84 -5.94
C GLY A 71 -23.83 27.68 -5.30
N GLU A 72 -23.83 26.53 -5.97
CA GLU A 72 -24.33 25.28 -5.39
C GLU A 72 -23.28 24.67 -4.46
N ILE A 73 -23.73 24.13 -3.34
CA ILE A 73 -22.90 23.43 -2.36
C ILE A 73 -23.18 21.94 -2.49
N ASP A 74 -22.20 21.18 -3.03
CA ASP A 74 -22.23 19.73 -2.94
C ASP A 74 -21.79 19.31 -1.53
N LYS A 75 -22.73 18.75 -0.77
CA LYS A 75 -22.50 18.37 0.62
C LYS A 75 -21.50 17.23 0.74
N SER A 76 -21.44 16.32 -0.24
CA SER A 76 -20.50 15.20 -0.23
C SER A 76 -19.07 15.68 -0.40
N VAL A 77 -18.85 16.60 -1.34
CA VAL A 77 -17.54 17.22 -1.57
C VAL A 77 -17.07 18.03 -0.36
N VAL A 78 -17.98 18.78 0.27
CA VAL A 78 -17.66 19.56 1.48
C VAL A 78 -17.25 18.66 2.64
N ILE A 79 -17.98 17.57 2.87
CA ILE A 79 -17.66 16.61 3.96
C ILE A 79 -16.33 15.92 3.68
N ASP A 80 -16.07 15.48 2.45
CA ASP A 80 -14.79 14.84 2.10
C ASP A 80 -13.62 15.82 2.23
N GLY A 81 -13.83 17.08 1.80
CA GLY A 81 -12.85 18.15 2.01
C GLY A 81 -12.54 18.41 3.49
N ALA A 82 -13.57 18.39 4.35
CA ALA A 82 -13.41 18.56 5.80
C ALA A 82 -12.64 17.39 6.43
N LYS A 83 -12.98 16.13 6.06
CA LYS A 83 -12.25 14.94 6.51
C LYS A 83 -10.78 14.97 6.07
N LYS A 84 -10.55 15.33 4.80
CA LYS A 84 -9.18 15.48 4.26
C LYS A 84 -8.41 16.56 5.01
N GLY A 85 -9.00 17.73 5.24
CA GLY A 85 -8.36 18.83 5.98
C GLY A 85 -8.03 18.45 7.42
N LEU A 86 -8.88 17.67 8.10
CA LEU A 86 -8.62 17.14 9.44
C LEU A 86 -7.37 16.26 9.47
N VAL A 87 -7.20 15.40 8.47
CA VAL A 87 -6.07 14.48 8.36
C VAL A 87 -4.80 15.24 7.95
N ASP A 88 -4.89 16.12 6.97
CA ASP A 88 -3.76 16.94 6.49
C ASP A 88 -3.15 17.81 7.61
N ALA A 89 -4.00 18.27 8.56
CA ALA A 89 -3.58 19.08 9.71
C ALA A 89 -2.65 18.34 10.68
N LEU A 90 -2.54 17.00 10.61
CA LEU A 90 -1.59 16.22 11.40
C LEU A 90 -0.14 16.42 10.94
N GLY A 91 0.08 16.86 9.68
CA GLY A 91 1.41 17.04 9.09
C GLY A 91 2.16 15.71 8.83
N ASP A 92 1.50 14.56 8.98
CA ASP A 92 2.07 13.26 8.64
C ASP A 92 1.79 12.91 7.17
N LYS A 93 2.84 12.89 6.35
CA LYS A 93 2.75 12.59 4.90
C LYS A 93 2.23 11.17 4.59
N TYR A 94 2.20 10.29 5.57
CA TYR A 94 1.79 8.90 5.41
C TYR A 94 0.35 8.66 5.88
N THR A 95 -0.18 9.49 6.78
CA THR A 95 -1.59 9.42 7.19
C THR A 95 -2.44 10.16 6.18
N ILE A 96 -3.34 9.45 5.49
CA ILE A 96 -4.16 10.01 4.40
C ILE A 96 -5.61 9.57 4.51
N TYR A 97 -6.52 10.48 4.20
CA TYR A 97 -7.93 10.20 3.94
C TYR A 97 -8.13 9.98 2.44
N MET A 98 -8.84 8.92 2.09
CA MET A 98 -9.23 8.58 0.72
C MET A 98 -10.75 8.64 0.59
N ASN A 99 -11.27 9.37 -0.38
CA ASN A 99 -12.67 9.30 -0.78
C ASN A 99 -12.96 7.92 -1.39
N SER A 100 -14.20 7.62 -1.77
CA SER A 100 -14.59 6.30 -2.26
C SER A 100 -13.86 5.89 -3.56
N GLU A 101 -13.60 6.84 -4.45
CA GLU A 101 -12.86 6.60 -5.68
C GLU A 101 -11.39 6.25 -5.38
N ALA A 102 -10.70 7.12 -4.65
CA ALA A 102 -9.29 6.89 -4.26
C ALA A 102 -9.11 5.63 -3.39
N ALA A 103 -10.10 5.27 -2.57
CA ALA A 103 -10.08 4.04 -1.78
C ALA A 103 -10.23 2.80 -2.67
N SER A 104 -11.08 2.86 -3.70
CA SER A 104 -11.22 1.79 -4.69
C SER A 104 -9.94 1.60 -5.48
N ASP A 105 -9.37 2.69 -6.00
CA ASP A 105 -8.12 2.66 -6.77
C ASP A 105 -6.97 2.09 -5.94
N PHE A 106 -6.86 2.52 -4.68
CA PHE A 106 -5.85 2.01 -3.76
C PHE A 106 -5.99 0.51 -3.48
N ASN A 107 -7.24 0.02 -3.30
CA ASN A 107 -7.50 -1.41 -3.14
C ASN A 107 -7.16 -2.21 -4.40
N ASP A 108 -7.51 -1.67 -5.58
CA ASP A 108 -7.18 -2.31 -6.86
C ASP A 108 -5.66 -2.40 -7.05
N GLU A 109 -4.93 -1.34 -6.71
CA GLU A 109 -3.46 -1.33 -6.75
C GLU A 109 -2.85 -2.37 -5.80
N LEU A 110 -3.34 -2.45 -4.55
CA LEU A 110 -2.88 -3.44 -3.56
C LEU A 110 -3.11 -4.89 -4.00
N HIS A 111 -4.19 -5.15 -4.72
CA HIS A 111 -4.53 -6.48 -5.24
C HIS A 111 -4.00 -6.73 -6.66
N GLY A 112 -3.34 -5.75 -7.27
CA GLY A 112 -2.83 -5.84 -8.63
C GLY A 112 -3.92 -5.78 -9.72
N ASN A 113 -5.11 -5.30 -9.40
CA ASN A 113 -6.20 -5.12 -10.35
C ASN A 113 -5.98 -3.83 -11.16
N VAL A 114 -5.15 -3.89 -12.16
CA VAL A 114 -4.81 -2.71 -12.98
C VAL A 114 -5.70 -2.53 -14.22
N GLY A 115 -6.69 -3.43 -14.37
CA GLY A 115 -7.63 -3.38 -15.49
C GLY A 115 -7.03 -3.83 -16.81
N SER A 116 -7.45 -3.19 -17.92
CA SER A 116 -6.98 -3.50 -19.26
C SER A 116 -5.93 -2.49 -19.73
N GLY A 117 -4.85 -2.99 -20.32
CA GLY A 117 -3.71 -2.21 -20.79
C GLY A 117 -2.73 -3.05 -21.59
N VAL A 118 -1.42 -2.78 -21.42
CA VAL A 118 -0.35 -3.50 -22.16
C VAL A 118 0.71 -4.13 -21.23
N GLY A 119 0.61 -3.99 -19.91
CA GLY A 119 1.54 -4.62 -18.95
C GLY A 119 2.88 -3.90 -18.82
N ILE A 120 2.87 -2.57 -18.68
CA ILE A 120 4.05 -1.74 -18.42
C ILE A 120 3.93 -1.16 -17.01
N GLU A 121 4.95 -1.33 -16.19
CA GLU A 121 5.21 -0.50 -15.01
C GLU A 121 6.03 0.72 -15.41
N MET A 122 5.56 1.90 -15.02
CA MET A 122 6.17 3.18 -15.36
C MET A 122 6.56 3.95 -14.11
N GLY A 123 7.58 4.77 -14.21
CA GLY A 123 7.97 5.67 -13.14
C GLY A 123 8.74 6.89 -13.65
N LEU A 124 8.68 7.96 -12.88
CA LEU A 124 9.45 9.17 -13.16
C LEU A 124 10.92 8.93 -12.78
N ARG A 125 11.83 9.05 -13.75
CA ARG A 125 13.26 8.96 -13.59
C ARG A 125 13.94 10.05 -14.43
N ASP A 126 14.80 10.83 -13.80
CA ASP A 126 15.56 11.90 -14.47
C ASP A 126 14.69 12.90 -15.25
N GLY A 127 13.50 13.19 -14.72
CA GLY A 127 12.54 14.12 -15.34
C GLY A 127 11.69 13.52 -16.47
N TYR A 128 11.85 12.23 -16.80
CA TYR A 128 11.09 11.52 -17.83
C TYR A 128 10.31 10.34 -17.24
N VAL A 129 9.14 10.06 -17.80
CA VAL A 129 8.44 8.82 -17.49
C VAL A 129 9.05 7.68 -18.31
N ARG A 130 9.62 6.72 -17.60
CA ARG A 130 10.30 5.55 -18.16
C ARG A 130 9.57 4.26 -17.85
N VAL A 131 9.78 3.28 -18.70
CA VAL A 131 9.46 1.89 -18.41
C VAL A 131 10.40 1.39 -17.32
N LEU A 132 9.88 1.06 -16.15
CA LEU A 132 10.63 0.41 -15.07
C LEU A 132 10.81 -1.07 -15.39
N ARG A 133 9.72 -1.71 -15.84
CA ARG A 133 9.70 -3.09 -16.32
C ARG A 133 8.48 -3.36 -17.20
N THR A 134 8.55 -4.46 -17.95
CA THR A 134 7.38 -5.07 -18.59
C THR A 134 7.02 -6.33 -17.84
N LEU A 135 5.72 -6.53 -17.58
CA LEU A 135 5.21 -7.72 -16.90
C LEU A 135 5.24 -8.93 -17.83
N PRO A 136 5.59 -10.13 -17.35
CA PRO A 136 5.56 -11.35 -18.17
C PRO A 136 4.14 -11.64 -18.69
N ASP A 137 4.06 -12.34 -19.81
CA ASP A 137 2.80 -12.73 -20.44
C ASP A 137 1.81 -11.58 -20.69
N ASN A 138 2.35 -10.42 -21.08
CA ASN A 138 1.57 -9.22 -21.40
C ASN A 138 2.05 -8.59 -22.73
N PRO A 139 1.19 -7.86 -23.46
CA PRO A 139 1.45 -7.36 -24.81
C PRO A 139 2.74 -6.56 -24.97
N ALA A 140 3.12 -5.74 -23.98
CA ALA A 140 4.32 -4.92 -24.07
C ALA A 140 5.62 -5.74 -24.04
N LYS A 141 5.67 -6.82 -23.26
CA LYS A 141 6.80 -7.74 -23.22
C LYS A 141 6.96 -8.46 -24.56
N GLU A 142 5.85 -8.91 -25.14
CA GLU A 142 5.82 -9.60 -26.43
C GLU A 142 6.21 -8.66 -27.58
N ALA A 143 5.77 -7.40 -27.53
CA ALA A 143 6.11 -6.39 -28.53
C ALA A 143 7.57 -5.93 -28.47
N GLY A 144 8.31 -6.21 -27.39
CA GLY A 144 9.71 -5.86 -27.23
C GLY A 144 9.96 -4.46 -26.65
N ILE A 145 9.02 -3.93 -25.87
CA ILE A 145 9.26 -2.77 -24.99
C ILE A 145 10.18 -3.25 -23.87
N LEU A 146 11.16 -2.42 -23.51
CA LEU A 146 12.20 -2.79 -22.54
C LEU A 146 12.23 -1.81 -21.35
N ALA A 147 12.74 -2.27 -20.22
CA ALA A 147 13.07 -1.40 -19.09
C ALA A 147 14.10 -0.34 -19.52
N GLY A 148 13.88 0.91 -19.11
CA GLY A 148 14.71 2.06 -19.49
C GLY A 148 14.14 2.89 -20.66
N ASP A 149 13.25 2.35 -21.48
CA ASP A 149 12.57 3.10 -22.56
C ASP A 149 11.90 4.36 -21.99
N ILE A 150 12.08 5.51 -22.64
CA ILE A 150 11.34 6.74 -22.31
C ILE A 150 10.03 6.72 -23.07
N ILE A 151 8.91 6.87 -22.40
CA ILE A 151 7.61 6.96 -23.08
C ILE A 151 7.45 8.36 -23.66
N TYR A 152 7.39 8.45 -25.00
CA TYR A 152 7.37 9.70 -25.72
C TYR A 152 5.98 10.04 -26.27
N LYS A 153 5.30 9.07 -26.92
CA LYS A 153 3.94 9.25 -27.46
C LYS A 153 3.03 8.07 -27.11
N VAL A 154 1.74 8.35 -26.95
CA VAL A 154 0.66 7.37 -26.93
C VAL A 154 -0.35 7.76 -27.99
N ASN A 155 -0.58 6.90 -29.01
CA ASN A 155 -1.44 7.18 -30.17
C ASN A 155 -1.13 8.54 -30.78
N ASP A 156 0.01 8.81 -31.31
CA ASP A 156 0.43 10.07 -31.96
C ASP A 156 0.42 11.34 -31.05
N GLU A 157 -0.04 11.25 -29.81
CA GLU A 157 -0.03 12.35 -28.84
C GLU A 157 1.27 12.31 -28.01
N GLU A 158 2.01 13.41 -27.99
CA GLU A 158 3.21 13.57 -27.15
C GLU A 158 2.82 13.62 -25.68
N VAL A 159 3.49 12.80 -24.85
CA VAL A 159 3.16 12.63 -23.42
C VAL A 159 4.30 12.97 -22.48
N TYR A 160 5.42 13.48 -22.99
CA TYR A 160 6.64 13.72 -22.19
C TYR A 160 6.46 14.73 -21.05
N SER A 161 5.43 15.60 -21.11
CA SER A 161 5.12 16.57 -20.06
C SER A 161 4.04 16.10 -19.07
N LEU A 162 3.46 14.90 -19.29
CA LEU A 162 2.38 14.35 -18.49
C LEU A 162 2.96 13.57 -17.29
N SER A 163 2.16 13.48 -16.23
CA SER A 163 2.44 12.61 -15.09
C SER A 163 2.30 11.13 -15.47
N THR A 164 2.87 10.25 -14.67
CA THR A 164 2.74 8.80 -14.83
C THR A 164 1.27 8.35 -14.89
N ASP A 165 0.40 8.93 -14.05
CA ASP A 165 -1.02 8.58 -13.99
C ASP A 165 -1.78 9.02 -15.25
N GLU A 166 -1.48 10.22 -15.78
CA GLU A 166 -2.06 10.70 -17.03
C GLU A 166 -1.64 9.82 -18.21
N ILE A 167 -0.38 9.40 -18.28
CA ILE A 167 0.11 8.47 -19.29
C ILE A 167 -0.56 7.10 -19.12
N ALA A 168 -0.65 6.58 -17.90
CA ALA A 168 -1.31 5.32 -17.61
C ALA A 168 -2.78 5.33 -18.07
N SER A 169 -3.50 6.44 -17.84
CA SER A 169 -4.88 6.61 -18.28
C SER A 169 -5.03 6.56 -19.81
N LYS A 170 -4.05 7.08 -20.57
CA LYS A 170 -4.04 7.00 -22.05
C LYS A 170 -3.67 5.60 -22.56
N VAL A 171 -2.80 4.88 -21.86
CA VAL A 171 -2.40 3.51 -22.20
C VAL A 171 -3.52 2.52 -21.89
N ARG A 172 -4.27 2.71 -20.80
CA ARG A 172 -5.46 1.91 -20.47
C ARG A 172 -6.58 2.12 -21.51
N GLY A 173 -7.52 1.20 -21.56
CA GLY A 173 -8.69 1.30 -22.43
C GLY A 173 -9.41 -0.03 -22.55
N GLU A 174 -10.37 -0.11 -23.48
CA GLU A 174 -11.18 -1.31 -23.70
C GLU A 174 -10.31 -2.48 -24.16
N THR A 175 -10.53 -3.67 -23.57
CA THR A 175 -9.85 -4.90 -23.96
C THR A 175 -10.09 -5.20 -25.44
N GLY A 176 -9.01 -5.51 -26.16
CA GLY A 176 -9.02 -5.78 -27.62
C GLY A 176 -8.84 -4.54 -28.48
N SER A 177 -8.95 -3.32 -27.93
CA SER A 177 -8.62 -2.10 -28.66
C SER A 177 -7.11 -1.95 -28.86
N GLU A 178 -6.70 -1.27 -29.92
CA GLU A 178 -5.28 -1.03 -30.21
C GLU A 178 -4.76 0.22 -29.51
N VAL A 179 -3.49 0.19 -29.13
CA VAL A 179 -2.72 1.34 -28.67
C VAL A 179 -1.33 1.30 -29.29
N THR A 180 -0.85 2.44 -29.74
CA THR A 180 0.53 2.62 -30.21
C THR A 180 1.31 3.40 -29.17
N ILE A 181 2.40 2.82 -28.68
CA ILE A 181 3.33 3.50 -27.77
C ILE A 181 4.63 3.75 -28.53
N THR A 182 5.03 5.02 -28.62
CA THR A 182 6.32 5.40 -29.13
C THR A 182 7.24 5.70 -27.96
N VAL A 183 8.37 5.02 -27.92
CA VAL A 183 9.40 5.19 -26.91
C VAL A 183 10.68 5.78 -27.54
N VAL A 184 11.50 6.41 -26.72
CA VAL A 184 12.89 6.75 -27.09
C VAL A 184 13.83 5.75 -26.42
N ARG A 185 14.58 5.03 -27.25
CA ARG A 185 15.61 4.05 -26.85
C ARG A 185 16.89 4.34 -27.62
N ASP A 186 18.00 4.51 -26.90
CA ASP A 186 19.30 4.85 -27.50
C ASP A 186 19.27 6.13 -28.39
N GLY A 187 18.40 7.09 -28.04
CA GLY A 187 18.20 8.32 -28.79
C GLY A 187 17.34 8.18 -30.05
N GLU A 188 16.79 7.00 -30.35
CA GLU A 188 15.92 6.72 -31.48
C GLU A 188 14.45 6.49 -31.05
N GLU A 189 13.53 7.01 -31.85
CA GLU A 189 12.09 6.70 -31.68
C GLU A 189 11.78 5.30 -32.20
N LYS A 190 11.08 4.50 -31.38
CA LYS A 190 10.58 3.17 -31.72
C LYS A 190 9.12 3.09 -31.36
N SER A 191 8.27 2.71 -32.33
CA SER A 191 6.81 2.61 -32.13
C SER A 191 6.37 1.15 -32.09
N PHE A 192 5.53 0.86 -31.10
CA PHE A 192 4.97 -0.47 -30.85
C PHE A 192 3.45 -0.37 -30.84
N THR A 193 2.79 -1.05 -31.78
CA THR A 193 1.33 -1.16 -31.80
C THR A 193 0.92 -2.50 -31.21
N MET A 194 0.06 -2.46 -30.19
CA MET A 194 -0.36 -3.61 -29.41
C MET A 194 -1.87 -3.56 -29.17
N LYS A 195 -2.47 -4.72 -28.92
CA LYS A 195 -3.84 -4.78 -28.40
C LYS A 195 -3.82 -4.71 -26.87
N ARG A 196 -4.76 -3.96 -26.32
CA ARG A 196 -4.98 -3.96 -24.87
C ARG A 196 -5.59 -5.29 -24.43
N GLU A 197 -5.09 -5.82 -23.35
CA GLU A 197 -5.58 -7.05 -22.74
C GLU A 197 -5.82 -6.83 -21.24
N THR A 198 -6.60 -7.71 -20.61
CA THR A 198 -6.65 -7.77 -19.15
C THR A 198 -5.27 -8.11 -18.64
N ILE A 199 -4.68 -7.23 -17.84
CA ILE A 199 -3.28 -7.37 -17.43
C ILE A 199 -3.12 -8.48 -16.41
N ASN A 200 -2.25 -9.43 -16.73
CA ASN A 200 -1.74 -10.42 -15.78
C ASN A 200 -0.68 -9.73 -14.90
N ASN A 201 -1.13 -9.09 -13.83
CA ASN A 201 -0.27 -8.33 -12.92
C ASN A 201 0.13 -9.20 -11.73
N VAL A 202 1.00 -10.18 -11.97
CA VAL A 202 1.51 -11.06 -10.90
C VAL A 202 2.44 -10.30 -9.95
N SER A 203 2.37 -10.62 -8.65
CA SER A 203 3.22 -9.97 -7.63
C SER A 203 4.64 -10.51 -7.59
N ALA A 204 4.88 -11.68 -8.18
CA ALA A 204 6.21 -12.27 -8.30
C ALA A 204 6.33 -13.09 -9.59
N PHE A 205 7.52 -13.11 -10.18
CA PHE A 205 7.87 -14.01 -11.27
C PHE A 205 9.34 -14.41 -11.18
N VAL A 206 9.71 -15.50 -11.87
CA VAL A 206 11.07 -16.05 -11.87
C VAL A 206 11.59 -16.18 -13.30
N GLU A 207 12.84 -15.80 -13.47
CA GLU A 207 13.63 -16.08 -14.69
C GLU A 207 14.86 -16.89 -14.28
N TYR A 208 15.30 -17.82 -15.14
CA TYR A 208 16.46 -18.68 -14.87
C TYR A 208 17.64 -18.27 -15.76
N ASP A 209 18.79 -18.01 -15.14
CA ASP A 209 20.06 -17.78 -15.83
C ASP A 209 21.08 -18.82 -15.36
N GLY A 210 21.24 -19.88 -16.13
CA GLY A 210 22.02 -21.04 -15.73
C GLY A 210 21.48 -21.65 -14.42
N GLN A 211 22.32 -21.67 -13.38
CA GLN A 211 21.97 -22.15 -12.04
C GLN A 211 21.46 -21.05 -11.08
N THR A 212 21.17 -19.88 -11.60
CA THR A 212 20.67 -18.74 -10.83
C THR A 212 19.18 -18.55 -11.11
N ALA A 213 18.35 -18.53 -10.06
CA ALA A 213 16.98 -18.08 -10.15
C ALA A 213 16.92 -16.58 -9.82
N ILE A 214 16.40 -15.78 -10.76
CA ILE A 214 16.16 -14.35 -10.58
C ILE A 214 14.67 -14.21 -10.29
N ILE A 215 14.34 -13.89 -9.04
CA ILE A 215 12.97 -13.69 -8.58
C ILE A 215 12.72 -12.19 -8.47
N THR A 216 11.82 -11.67 -9.28
CA THR A 216 11.38 -10.28 -9.19
C THR A 216 10.08 -10.21 -8.40
N ILE A 217 10.05 -9.37 -7.36
CA ILE A 217 8.84 -9.06 -6.60
C ILE A 217 8.38 -7.65 -7.01
N THR A 218 7.19 -7.56 -7.61
CA THR A 218 6.65 -6.26 -8.07
C THR A 218 5.89 -5.54 -6.96
N ARG A 219 5.21 -6.29 -6.08
CA ARG A 219 4.51 -5.81 -4.88
C ARG A 219 4.39 -6.93 -3.85
N PHE A 220 4.01 -6.56 -2.63
CA PHE A 220 3.74 -7.52 -1.56
C PHE A 220 2.23 -7.68 -1.35
N ASP A 221 1.62 -8.66 -2.00
CA ASP A 221 0.22 -9.06 -1.83
C ASP A 221 0.08 -10.45 -1.19
N ASN A 222 -1.15 -10.90 -0.99
CA ASN A 222 -1.44 -12.16 -0.31
C ASN A 222 -0.85 -13.41 -0.99
N ASP A 223 -0.56 -13.34 -2.29
CA ASP A 223 -0.10 -14.47 -3.09
C ASP A 223 1.42 -14.51 -3.23
N THR A 224 2.12 -13.41 -2.97
CA THR A 224 3.58 -13.26 -3.16
C THR A 224 4.39 -14.40 -2.52
N GLY A 225 4.14 -14.70 -1.25
CA GLY A 225 4.87 -15.76 -0.54
C GLY A 225 4.60 -17.15 -1.14
N THR A 226 3.35 -17.42 -1.54
CA THR A 226 2.93 -18.68 -2.16
C THR A 226 3.53 -18.87 -3.54
N MET A 227 3.58 -17.80 -4.35
CA MET A 227 4.20 -17.82 -5.67
C MET A 227 5.69 -18.16 -5.56
N VAL A 228 6.45 -17.46 -4.70
CA VAL A 228 7.88 -17.72 -4.51
C VAL A 228 8.12 -19.10 -3.93
N GLN A 229 7.25 -19.60 -3.04
CA GLN A 229 7.31 -20.99 -2.58
C GLN A 229 7.12 -21.98 -3.73
N GLY A 230 6.23 -21.67 -4.69
CA GLY A 230 6.04 -22.45 -5.90
C GLY A 230 7.34 -22.55 -6.70
N PHE A 231 7.96 -21.42 -7.01
CA PHE A 231 9.24 -21.36 -7.72
C PHE A 231 10.34 -22.16 -7.00
N ALA A 232 10.45 -21.98 -5.68
CA ALA A 232 11.47 -22.66 -4.88
C ALA A 232 11.36 -24.20 -4.88
N LYS A 233 10.17 -24.75 -5.09
CA LYS A 233 9.98 -26.20 -5.25
C LYS A 233 10.56 -26.75 -6.54
N GLU A 234 10.65 -25.93 -7.58
CA GLU A 234 11.17 -26.31 -8.90
C GLU A 234 12.69 -26.11 -9.02
N PHE A 235 13.34 -25.50 -8.01
CA PHE A 235 14.78 -25.19 -8.05
C PHE A 235 15.67 -26.42 -8.23
N SER A 236 15.31 -27.55 -7.64
CA SER A 236 16.08 -28.78 -7.84
C SER A 236 16.07 -29.27 -9.30
N ASP A 237 14.92 -29.12 -9.98
CA ASP A 237 14.74 -29.56 -11.36
C ASP A 237 15.50 -28.65 -12.33
N HIS A 238 15.67 -27.37 -11.97
CA HIS A 238 16.47 -26.39 -12.71
C HIS A 238 17.94 -26.34 -12.26
N GLY A 239 18.35 -27.14 -11.28
CA GLY A 239 19.72 -27.14 -10.75
C GLY A 239 20.13 -25.81 -10.10
N VAL A 240 19.17 -25.07 -9.54
CA VAL A 240 19.41 -23.76 -8.92
C VAL A 240 20.24 -23.91 -7.66
N ASN A 241 21.31 -23.12 -7.57
CA ASN A 241 22.19 -23.03 -6.40
C ASN A 241 22.35 -21.61 -5.86
N LYS A 242 21.75 -20.61 -6.55
CA LYS A 242 21.77 -19.19 -6.18
C LYS A 242 20.44 -18.54 -6.50
N VAL A 243 19.98 -17.65 -5.61
CA VAL A 243 18.81 -16.79 -5.81
C VAL A 243 19.24 -15.33 -5.84
N ILE A 244 18.77 -14.61 -6.83
CA ILE A 244 18.76 -13.14 -6.85
C ILE A 244 17.31 -12.71 -6.62
N LEU A 245 17.04 -12.02 -5.51
CA LEU A 245 15.74 -11.46 -5.18
C LEU A 245 15.74 -9.97 -5.56
N ASP A 246 15.07 -9.63 -6.65
CA ASP A 246 15.00 -8.25 -7.14
C ASP A 246 13.82 -7.50 -6.51
N LEU A 247 14.11 -6.57 -5.61
CA LEU A 247 13.17 -5.69 -4.92
C LEU A 247 13.27 -4.23 -5.41
N ARG A 248 14.03 -3.99 -6.47
CA ARG A 248 14.14 -2.63 -7.04
C ARG A 248 12.78 -2.16 -7.55
N ASP A 249 12.51 -0.88 -7.36
CA ASP A 249 11.25 -0.22 -7.74
C ASP A 249 9.99 -0.81 -7.08
N ASN A 250 10.15 -1.55 -5.99
CA ASN A 250 9.04 -2.14 -5.23
C ASN A 250 8.72 -1.30 -3.98
N GLY A 251 7.60 -0.60 -4.01
CA GLY A 251 7.11 0.25 -2.91
C GLY A 251 6.61 -0.51 -1.67
N GLY A 252 6.60 -1.85 -1.69
CA GLY A 252 6.16 -2.70 -0.60
C GLY A 252 4.77 -3.29 -0.79
N GLY A 253 3.96 -3.26 0.27
CA GLY A 253 2.63 -3.83 0.36
C GLY A 253 2.35 -4.37 1.77
N TYR A 254 1.70 -5.53 1.87
CA TYR A 254 1.32 -6.10 3.16
C TYR A 254 2.53 -6.64 3.94
N VAL A 255 2.58 -6.32 5.25
CA VAL A 255 3.56 -6.89 6.19
C VAL A 255 3.42 -8.41 6.29
N SER A 256 2.18 -8.93 6.23
CA SER A 256 1.90 -10.37 6.19
C SER A 256 2.53 -11.07 4.99
N ALA A 257 2.55 -10.42 3.82
CA ALA A 257 3.20 -10.96 2.63
C ALA A 257 4.73 -11.03 2.79
N ALA A 258 5.35 -10.00 3.40
CA ALA A 258 6.76 -10.06 3.76
C ALA A 258 7.05 -11.17 4.78
N GLN A 259 6.17 -11.36 5.78
CA GLN A 259 6.27 -12.47 6.74
C GLN A 259 6.24 -13.83 6.04
N ASP A 260 5.31 -14.03 5.10
CA ASP A 260 5.16 -15.27 4.36
C ASP A 260 6.37 -15.52 3.45
N LEU A 261 6.82 -14.52 2.72
CA LEU A 261 8.02 -14.58 1.89
C LEU A 261 9.26 -14.93 2.73
N LEU A 262 9.51 -14.18 3.82
CA LEU A 262 10.66 -14.40 4.70
C LEU A 262 10.66 -15.77 5.39
N SER A 263 9.48 -16.38 5.57
CA SER A 263 9.36 -17.74 6.12
C SER A 263 10.03 -18.81 5.24
N LEU A 264 10.39 -18.48 3.99
CA LEU A 264 11.16 -19.36 3.12
C LEU A 264 12.66 -19.41 3.52
N TRP A 265 13.21 -18.37 4.14
CA TRP A 265 14.60 -18.29 4.62
C TRP A 265 14.74 -18.42 6.13
N LEU A 266 13.73 -18.01 6.90
CA LEU A 266 13.76 -17.84 8.35
C LEU A 266 12.61 -18.64 8.99
N SER A 267 12.85 -19.33 10.10
CA SER A 267 11.83 -20.11 10.79
C SER A 267 11.61 -19.63 12.22
N GLY A 268 10.48 -19.00 12.49
CA GLY A 268 10.12 -18.48 13.80
C GLY A 268 10.94 -17.27 14.25
N GLU A 269 11.71 -16.68 13.33
CA GLU A 269 12.58 -15.55 13.62
C GLU A 269 11.81 -14.22 13.53
N LYS A 270 12.18 -13.29 14.39
CA LYS A 270 11.63 -11.94 14.39
C LYS A 270 12.05 -11.21 13.09
N ILE A 271 11.11 -10.57 12.41
CA ILE A 271 11.38 -9.84 11.16
C ILE A 271 11.25 -8.33 11.30
N LEU A 272 10.47 -7.86 12.25
CA LEU A 272 10.38 -6.44 12.59
C LEU A 272 9.96 -6.24 14.04
N ILE A 273 10.33 -5.07 14.59
CA ILE A 273 9.88 -4.56 15.87
C ILE A 273 9.03 -3.33 15.60
N GLN A 274 7.80 -3.30 16.08
CA GLN A 274 6.91 -2.14 16.00
C GLN A 274 6.97 -1.38 17.33
N LYS A 275 7.15 -0.07 17.27
CA LYS A 275 7.14 0.83 18.44
C LYS A 275 5.96 1.77 18.32
N SER A 276 4.94 1.58 19.15
CA SER A 276 3.70 2.37 19.08
C SER A 276 3.39 3.04 20.42
N LYS A 277 3.10 4.35 20.39
CA LYS A 277 2.67 5.12 21.55
C LYS A 277 1.32 4.67 22.11
N HIS A 278 0.44 4.17 21.24
CA HIS A 278 -0.94 3.81 21.63
C HIS A 278 -1.14 2.34 21.90
N TYR A 279 -0.41 1.47 21.17
CA TYR A 279 -0.59 0.01 21.24
C TYR A 279 0.55 -0.70 22.01
N GLY A 280 1.60 0.07 22.39
CA GLY A 280 2.82 -0.52 22.97
C GLY A 280 3.69 -1.20 21.91
N ASP A 281 4.86 -1.66 22.36
CA ASP A 281 5.81 -2.32 21.47
C ASP A 281 5.38 -3.76 21.17
N SER A 282 5.55 -4.16 19.91
CA SER A 282 5.24 -5.51 19.46
C SER A 282 6.27 -6.01 18.44
N THR A 283 6.25 -7.31 18.17
CA THR A 283 7.15 -7.92 17.17
C THR A 283 6.36 -8.81 16.24
N THR A 284 6.76 -8.82 14.97
CA THR A 284 6.28 -9.79 13.99
C THR A 284 7.41 -10.77 13.69
N SER A 285 7.08 -12.07 13.70
CA SER A 285 8.03 -13.15 13.40
C SER A 285 7.56 -13.96 12.21
N THR A 286 8.48 -14.61 11.50
CA THR A 286 8.16 -15.58 10.46
C THR A 286 7.37 -16.76 11.03
N LYS A 287 6.66 -17.47 10.15
CA LYS A 287 6.00 -18.74 10.50
C LYS A 287 7.05 -19.78 10.91
N THR A 288 6.71 -20.61 11.89
CA THR A 288 7.55 -21.77 12.25
C THR A 288 7.34 -22.88 11.23
N GLY A 289 8.43 -23.50 10.75
CA GLY A 289 8.37 -24.57 9.78
C GLY A 289 9.70 -24.80 9.06
N LYS A 290 9.69 -25.54 7.97
CA LYS A 290 10.89 -25.75 7.17
C LYS A 290 11.13 -24.52 6.29
N ALA A 291 12.15 -23.73 6.62
CA ALA A 291 12.65 -22.65 5.79
C ALA A 291 13.44 -23.24 4.59
N ILE A 292 12.75 -23.47 3.48
CA ILE A 292 13.26 -24.25 2.33
C ILE A 292 14.43 -23.58 1.61
N LEU A 293 14.61 -22.26 1.80
CA LEU A 293 15.71 -21.46 1.23
C LEU A 293 16.75 -21.06 2.29
N SER A 294 16.72 -21.65 3.51
CA SER A 294 17.60 -21.26 4.62
C SER A 294 19.09 -21.32 4.29
N ASP A 295 19.49 -22.23 3.43
CA ASP A 295 20.88 -22.47 3.04
C ASP A 295 21.17 -22.02 1.59
N MET A 296 20.17 -21.42 0.94
CA MET A 296 20.30 -20.94 -0.43
C MET A 296 21.15 -19.66 -0.46
N LYS A 297 22.21 -19.65 -1.26
CA LYS A 297 22.95 -18.44 -1.53
C LYS A 297 22.03 -17.40 -2.13
N THR A 298 21.83 -16.29 -1.41
CA THR A 298 20.85 -15.26 -1.79
C THR A 298 21.51 -13.89 -1.91
N ILE A 299 21.20 -13.19 -2.99
CA ILE A 299 21.53 -11.78 -3.20
C ILE A 299 20.19 -11.02 -3.31
N VAL A 300 20.08 -9.86 -2.67
CA VAL A 300 18.91 -8.99 -2.79
C VAL A 300 19.32 -7.71 -3.50
N LEU A 301 18.63 -7.39 -4.58
CA LEU A 301 18.79 -6.11 -5.29
C LEU A 301 17.81 -5.09 -4.74
N VAL A 302 18.32 -3.89 -4.44
CA VAL A 302 17.54 -2.77 -3.90
C VAL A 302 17.92 -1.45 -4.56
N ASN A 303 17.01 -0.47 -4.54
CA ASN A 303 17.28 0.91 -4.98
C ASN A 303 16.49 1.93 -4.15
N GLY A 304 16.64 3.21 -4.44
CA GLY A 304 15.96 4.30 -3.73
C GLY A 304 14.45 4.29 -3.77
N SER A 305 13.82 3.43 -4.58
CA SER A 305 12.37 3.20 -4.63
C SER A 305 11.92 1.94 -3.89
N THR A 306 12.87 1.12 -3.41
CA THR A 306 12.58 -0.02 -2.54
C THR A 306 12.07 0.49 -1.20
N ALA A 307 10.82 0.17 -0.81
CA ALA A 307 10.20 0.75 0.39
C ALA A 307 9.35 -0.26 1.20
N SER A 308 9.12 0.06 2.50
CA SER A 308 8.14 -0.63 3.37
C SER A 308 8.38 -2.15 3.49
N ALA A 309 7.45 -3.02 3.05
CA ALA A 309 7.57 -4.49 3.10
C ALA A 309 8.84 -5.01 2.41
N SER A 310 9.30 -4.34 1.33
CA SER A 310 10.56 -4.63 0.67
C SER A 310 11.76 -4.34 1.59
N GLU A 311 11.70 -3.24 2.36
CA GLU A 311 12.75 -2.91 3.34
C GLU A 311 12.73 -3.84 4.54
N ILE A 312 11.54 -4.29 4.99
CA ILE A 312 11.41 -5.34 6.02
C ILE A 312 12.12 -6.61 5.53
N THR A 313 11.89 -6.99 4.27
CA THR A 313 12.49 -8.18 3.65
C THR A 313 14.00 -8.05 3.54
N ALA A 314 14.50 -6.97 2.95
CA ALA A 314 15.94 -6.72 2.80
C ALA A 314 16.63 -6.61 4.17
N GLY A 315 16.06 -5.83 5.10
CA GLY A 315 16.62 -5.61 6.43
C GLY A 315 16.67 -6.87 7.27
N ALA A 316 15.64 -7.71 7.22
CA ALA A 316 15.62 -8.99 7.94
C ALA A 316 16.66 -9.96 7.37
N LEU A 317 16.73 -10.14 6.05
CA LEU A 317 17.72 -11.01 5.43
C LEU A 317 19.16 -10.54 5.67
N GLN A 318 19.39 -9.22 5.70
CA GLN A 318 20.67 -8.62 6.04
C GLN A 318 21.04 -8.88 7.50
N ASP A 319 20.14 -8.58 8.45
CA ASP A 319 20.40 -8.73 9.89
C ASP A 319 20.71 -10.20 10.27
N TYR A 320 20.03 -11.16 9.63
CA TYR A 320 20.30 -12.59 9.84
C TYR A 320 21.43 -13.15 8.96
N LYS A 321 22.07 -12.29 8.13
CA LYS A 321 23.15 -12.71 7.19
C LYS A 321 22.70 -13.84 6.25
N LYS A 322 21.43 -13.81 5.85
CA LYS A 322 20.84 -14.77 4.90
C LYS A 322 20.98 -14.33 3.45
N ALA A 323 21.25 -13.03 3.24
CA ALA A 323 21.51 -12.50 1.91
C ALA A 323 22.58 -11.40 1.95
N THR A 324 23.20 -11.16 0.80
CA THR A 324 24.00 -9.97 0.53
C THR A 324 23.12 -8.95 -0.19
N ILE A 325 23.03 -7.75 0.35
CA ILE A 325 22.23 -6.66 -0.24
C ILE A 325 23.12 -5.86 -1.19
N VAL A 326 22.65 -5.68 -2.43
CA VAL A 326 23.40 -4.99 -3.51
C VAL A 326 22.51 -3.92 -4.12
N GLY A 327 23.07 -2.74 -4.39
CA GLY A 327 22.37 -1.65 -5.07
C GLY A 327 22.52 -0.32 -4.37
N GLU A 328 21.44 0.42 -4.21
CA GLU A 328 21.41 1.75 -3.61
C GLU A 328 20.68 1.72 -2.28
N THR A 329 20.93 2.72 -1.40
CA THR A 329 20.18 2.88 -0.15
C THR A 329 18.70 3.00 -0.44
N THR A 330 17.87 2.25 0.32
CA THR A 330 16.42 2.18 0.13
C THR A 330 15.71 3.47 0.58
N TYR A 331 14.41 3.57 0.31
CA TYR A 331 13.59 4.77 0.55
C TYR A 331 13.55 5.26 2.00
N GLY A 332 13.56 4.36 2.97
CA GLY A 332 13.46 4.70 4.39
C GLY A 332 12.03 4.94 4.89
N LYS A 333 11.07 4.10 4.50
CA LYS A 333 9.71 4.14 5.04
C LYS A 333 9.62 3.31 6.32
N GLY A 334 10.12 3.86 7.43
CA GLY A 334 10.18 3.20 8.73
C GLY A 334 8.90 3.29 9.57
N VAL A 335 7.72 3.37 8.94
CA VAL A 335 6.41 3.46 9.61
C VAL A 335 5.49 2.33 9.21
N VAL A 336 4.66 1.87 10.16
CA VAL A 336 3.54 0.96 9.93
C VAL A 336 2.26 1.74 9.85
N GLN A 337 1.43 1.41 8.87
CA GLN A 337 0.14 2.03 8.65
C GLN A 337 -0.98 1.00 8.76
N ASN A 338 -2.06 1.37 9.40
CA ASN A 338 -3.30 0.61 9.42
C ASN A 338 -4.32 1.26 8.48
N LEU A 339 -5.12 0.42 7.84
CA LEU A 339 -6.22 0.81 6.97
C LEU A 339 -7.53 0.65 7.74
N PHE A 340 -8.36 1.68 7.71
CA PHE A 340 -9.66 1.70 8.34
C PHE A 340 -10.72 2.05 7.28
N ASP A 341 -11.63 1.12 7.04
CA ASP A 341 -12.81 1.40 6.22
C ASP A 341 -13.74 2.34 6.97
N LEU A 342 -14.20 3.38 6.30
CA LEU A 342 -15.14 4.34 6.81
C LEU A 342 -16.46 4.26 6.04
N SER A 343 -17.50 4.92 6.57
CA SER A 343 -18.80 4.99 5.91
C SER A 343 -18.72 5.62 4.52
N GLY A 344 -19.56 5.13 3.60
CA GLY A 344 -19.63 5.65 2.23
C GLY A 344 -18.50 5.18 1.31
N GLY A 345 -17.84 4.04 1.65
CA GLY A 345 -16.74 3.48 0.84
C GLY A 345 -15.44 4.27 0.91
N THR A 346 -15.34 5.22 1.86
CA THR A 346 -14.12 6.00 2.09
C THR A 346 -13.16 5.26 3.00
N MET A 347 -11.87 5.60 2.99
CA MET A 347 -10.84 4.91 3.77
C MET A 347 -9.92 5.90 4.47
N LEU A 348 -9.43 5.50 5.64
CA LEU A 348 -8.40 6.22 6.38
C LEU A 348 -7.18 5.32 6.56
N LYS A 349 -6.05 5.73 6.02
CA LYS A 349 -4.75 5.11 6.22
C LYS A 349 -3.99 5.90 7.28
N VAL A 350 -3.64 5.29 8.41
CA VAL A 350 -3.08 5.95 9.59
C VAL A 350 -1.74 5.34 9.97
N THR A 351 -0.73 6.18 10.18
CA THR A 351 0.53 5.78 10.81
C THR A 351 0.28 5.42 12.27
N THR A 352 0.53 4.16 12.64
CA THR A 352 0.23 3.62 13.98
C THR A 352 1.46 3.23 14.77
N ALA A 353 2.60 3.05 14.12
CA ALA A 353 3.86 2.71 14.76
C ALA A 353 5.06 3.11 13.88
N ASP A 354 6.20 3.32 14.51
CA ASP A 354 7.51 3.20 13.87
C ASP A 354 7.92 1.73 13.86
N TRP A 355 8.66 1.29 12.84
CA TRP A 355 9.20 -0.05 12.82
C TRP A 355 10.73 -0.06 12.69
N HIS A 356 11.34 -1.07 13.27
CA HIS A 356 12.76 -1.32 13.30
C HIS A 356 13.07 -2.73 12.76
N THR A 357 14.26 -2.92 12.26
CA THR A 357 14.75 -4.24 11.83
C THR A 357 14.87 -5.22 13.00
N PRO A 358 15.10 -6.52 12.77
CA PRO A 358 15.33 -7.49 13.84
C PRO A 358 16.39 -7.10 14.88
N LEU A 359 17.45 -6.41 14.46
CA LEU A 359 18.51 -5.90 15.33
C LEU A 359 18.23 -4.50 15.91
N ASP A 360 16.96 -4.08 15.89
CA ASP A 360 16.48 -2.80 16.44
C ASP A 360 17.06 -1.55 15.73
N ARG A 361 17.43 -1.65 14.45
CA ARG A 361 17.86 -0.51 13.65
C ARG A 361 16.62 0.26 13.16
N SER A 362 16.55 1.56 13.44
CA SER A 362 15.56 2.45 12.82
C SER A 362 15.96 2.72 11.37
N ILE A 363 14.99 2.64 10.46
CA ILE A 363 15.21 2.94 9.04
C ILE A 363 14.46 4.18 8.55
N ASN A 364 13.65 4.78 9.43
CA ASN A 364 12.79 5.90 9.04
C ASN A 364 13.61 7.12 8.59
N GLY A 365 13.45 7.49 7.32
CA GLY A 365 14.21 8.57 6.67
C GLY A 365 15.67 8.22 6.34
N VAL A 366 16.14 7.01 6.67
CA VAL A 366 17.53 6.56 6.47
C VAL A 366 17.62 5.43 5.43
N GLY A 367 16.67 4.50 5.43
CA GLY A 367 16.66 3.32 4.58
C GLY A 367 17.58 2.19 5.04
N ILE A 368 17.61 1.13 4.25
CA ILE A 368 18.56 0.01 4.38
C ILE A 368 19.75 0.33 3.48
N THR A 369 20.91 0.48 4.08
CA THR A 369 22.18 0.62 3.33
C THR A 369 22.60 -0.75 2.80
N PRO A 370 22.87 -0.90 1.49
CA PRO A 370 23.32 -2.17 0.93
C PRO A 370 24.71 -2.56 1.44
N ASP A 371 25.01 -3.86 1.44
CA ASP A 371 26.35 -4.38 1.77
C ASP A 371 27.37 -4.06 0.66
N ILE A 372 26.88 -3.96 -0.57
CA ILE A 372 27.65 -3.57 -1.76
C ILE A 372 26.88 -2.47 -2.46
N GLU A 373 27.38 -1.24 -2.33
CA GLU A 373 26.77 -0.07 -2.94
C GLU A 373 27.17 0.03 -4.41
N ILE A 374 26.19 0.04 -5.29
CA ILE A 374 26.34 0.21 -6.73
C ILE A 374 25.18 1.05 -7.23
N GLU A 375 25.49 2.24 -7.72
CA GLU A 375 24.53 3.09 -8.41
C GLU A 375 24.29 2.59 -9.84
N ARG A 376 23.04 2.63 -10.30
CA ARG A 376 22.70 2.48 -11.71
C ARG A 376 22.54 3.86 -12.32
N THR A 377 23.57 4.32 -13.00
CA THR A 377 23.64 5.67 -13.54
C THR A 377 22.64 5.90 -14.69
N TYR A 378 22.41 7.18 -15.00
CA TYR A 378 21.63 7.57 -16.18
C TYR A 378 22.19 6.96 -17.48
N GLU A 379 23.53 6.92 -17.62
CA GLU A 379 24.20 6.30 -18.77
C GLU A 379 23.95 4.80 -18.85
N ASP A 380 23.99 4.11 -17.70
CA ASP A 380 23.68 2.68 -17.65
C ASP A 380 22.25 2.38 -18.10
N ILE A 381 21.28 3.18 -17.63
CA ILE A 381 19.87 3.05 -18.02
C ILE A 381 19.70 3.28 -19.53
N ASN A 382 20.31 4.34 -20.07
CA ASN A 382 20.22 4.67 -21.50
C ASN A 382 20.95 3.66 -22.39
N THR A 383 21.99 3.01 -21.90
CA THR A 383 22.75 1.98 -22.64
C THR A 383 22.31 0.56 -22.30
N MET A 384 21.14 0.41 -21.62
CA MET A 384 20.57 -0.88 -21.21
C MET A 384 21.51 -1.75 -20.36
N LYS A 385 22.48 -1.13 -19.66
CA LYS A 385 23.37 -1.81 -18.74
C LYS A 385 22.72 -1.94 -17.36
N ASP A 386 23.07 -3.01 -16.66
CA ASP A 386 22.63 -3.25 -15.28
C ASP A 386 23.80 -3.71 -14.40
N PRO A 387 24.66 -2.76 -13.96
CA PRO A 387 25.83 -3.11 -13.16
C PRO A 387 25.46 -3.74 -11.81
N GLN A 388 24.26 -3.46 -11.27
CA GLN A 388 23.75 -4.08 -10.05
C GLN A 388 23.46 -5.57 -10.29
N MET A 389 22.74 -5.91 -11.37
CA MET A 389 22.44 -7.29 -11.76
C MET A 389 23.73 -8.05 -12.14
N GLU A 390 24.64 -7.42 -12.89
CA GLU A 390 25.94 -8.01 -13.25
C GLU A 390 26.74 -8.37 -11.98
N LYS A 391 26.76 -7.46 -11.00
CA LYS A 391 27.40 -7.73 -9.71
C LYS A 391 26.74 -8.88 -8.96
N ALA A 392 25.41 -8.88 -8.87
CA ALA A 392 24.66 -9.96 -8.21
C ALA A 392 24.93 -11.33 -8.87
N LYS A 393 25.03 -11.38 -10.20
CA LYS A 393 25.38 -12.59 -10.94
C LYS A 393 26.81 -13.05 -10.67
N SER A 394 27.73 -12.11 -10.44
CA SER A 394 29.15 -12.42 -10.19
C SER A 394 29.42 -12.94 -8.77
N LEU A 395 28.55 -12.64 -7.83
CA LEU A 395 28.62 -13.14 -6.45
C LEU A 395 28.13 -14.58 -6.37
#